data_24cdb25a17d89bdbfc63fbd561e268c2
#
_entry.id   24cdb25a17d89bdbfc63fbd561e268c2
#
_cell.length_a   1.000
_cell.length_b   1.000
_cell.length_c   1.000
_cell.angle_alpha   90.00
_cell.angle_beta   90.00
_cell.angle_gamma   90.00
#
_symmetry.space_group_name_H-M   'P 1'
#
loop_
_entity.id
_entity.type
_entity.pdbx_description
1 polymer ?
#
loop_
_entity_poly.entity_id
_entity_poly.type
_entity_poly.pdbx_seq_one_letter_code
_entity_poly.pdbx_strand_id
1 'polypeptide(L)'
;MRRILLTLVGFCFTFISFGQQKPTSKAVISTPSVRCEMCKDKIEKYLGRQYGMSSVKVDYKKKTTTVVWLNDRTNIEEIKASIANAGYDADDVSAEEGAYKRLPTCCKKPVETKN
;
A
#
# COMPACT_ATOMS: atom_id res chain seq x y z
N MET A 1 -29.66 45.86 34.72
CA MET A 1 -28.25 45.53 34.51
C MET A 1 -27.88 44.11 34.88
N ARG A 2 -28.58 43.50 35.79
CA ARG A 2 -28.28 42.10 36.19
C ARG A 2 -28.70 41.02 35.17
N ARG A 3 -29.54 41.41 34.18
CA ARG A 3 -30.07 40.48 33.18
C ARG A 3 -29.16 40.33 31.95
N ILE A 4 -28.22 41.23 31.75
CA ILE A 4 -27.31 41.23 30.59
C ILE A 4 -26.10 40.33 30.87
N LEU A 5 -25.80 40.09 32.14
CA LEU A 5 -24.65 39.27 32.55
C LEU A 5 -24.87 37.75 32.38
N LEU A 6 -26.16 37.36 32.24
CA LEU A 6 -26.53 35.95 32.11
C LEU A 6 -26.53 35.42 30.66
N THR A 7 -26.48 36.35 29.69
CA THR A 7 -26.48 35.97 28.27
C THR A 7 -25.09 35.76 27.69
N LEU A 8 -24.06 36.11 28.46
CA LEU A 8 -22.65 35.96 28.02
C LEU A 8 -22.01 34.62 28.38
N VAL A 9 -22.70 33.79 29.16
CA VAL A 9 -22.17 32.48 29.61
C VAL A 9 -22.59 31.35 28.64
N GLY A 10 -23.46 31.66 27.68
CA GLY A 10 -23.99 30.65 26.74
C GLY A 10 -23.17 30.42 25.49
N PHE A 11 -22.05 31.12 25.32
CA PHE A 11 -21.15 30.84 24.20
C PHE A 11 -20.17 29.72 24.57
N CYS A 12 -20.76 28.55 24.87
CA CYS A 12 -20.00 27.35 25.02
C CYS A 12 -19.29 27.03 23.69
N PHE A 13 -18.01 27.16 23.73
CA PHE A 13 -17.07 26.68 22.75
C PHE A 13 -17.41 25.23 22.39
N THR A 14 -18.11 25.01 21.32
CA THR A 14 -18.10 23.74 20.64
C THR A 14 -16.75 23.61 19.97
N PHE A 15 -15.76 23.15 20.72
CA PHE A 15 -14.54 22.61 20.13
C PHE A 15 -14.96 21.38 19.32
N ILE A 16 -15.20 21.58 18.04
CA ILE A 16 -15.24 20.48 17.11
C ILE A 16 -13.81 19.94 17.10
N SER A 17 -13.60 18.90 17.89
CA SER A 17 -12.40 18.10 17.74
C SER A 17 -12.44 17.45 16.37
N PHE A 18 -11.85 18.10 15.39
CA PHE A 18 -11.48 17.43 14.18
C PHE A 18 -10.41 16.40 14.59
N GLY A 19 -10.85 15.16 14.77
CA GLY A 19 -9.92 14.07 14.95
C GLY A 19 -8.95 14.11 13.78
N GLN A 20 -7.68 14.35 14.05
CA GLN A 20 -6.63 14.29 13.06
C GLN A 20 -6.44 12.82 12.69
N GLN A 21 -7.22 12.36 11.70
CA GLN A 21 -6.91 11.11 11.05
C GLN A 21 -5.63 11.31 10.27
N LYS A 22 -4.62 10.51 10.58
CA LYS A 22 -3.41 10.49 9.78
C LYS A 22 -3.81 10.22 8.33
N PRO A 23 -3.38 11.05 7.37
CA PRO A 23 -3.78 10.87 5.98
C PRO A 23 -3.23 9.54 5.47
N THR A 24 -4.12 8.65 5.13
CA THR A 24 -3.81 7.37 4.49
C THR A 24 -4.30 7.41 3.04
N SER A 25 -3.58 6.72 2.16
CA SER A 25 -3.98 6.53 0.78
C SER A 25 -4.09 5.04 0.47
N LYS A 26 -4.90 4.74 -0.52
CA LYS A 26 -5.13 3.37 -1.00
C LYS A 26 -4.98 3.35 -2.51
N ALA A 27 -4.34 2.31 -3.02
CA ALA A 27 -4.22 2.09 -4.45
C ALA A 27 -4.23 0.60 -4.77
N VAL A 28 -4.64 0.28 -5.99
CA VAL A 28 -4.53 -1.07 -6.56
C VAL A 28 -3.44 -1.03 -7.61
N ILE A 29 -2.39 -1.83 -7.39
CA ILE A 29 -1.24 -1.93 -8.27
C ILE A 29 -1.38 -3.20 -9.09
N SER A 30 -1.19 -3.09 -10.41
CA SER A 30 -1.12 -4.27 -11.26
C SER A 30 0.17 -5.03 -11.02
N THR A 31 0.06 -6.30 -10.64
CA THR A 31 1.20 -7.19 -10.39
C THR A 31 1.06 -8.46 -11.25
N PRO A 32 1.24 -8.33 -12.58
CA PRO A 32 0.90 -9.39 -13.52
C PRO A 32 1.77 -10.64 -13.40
N SER A 33 2.92 -10.55 -12.77
CA SER A 33 3.81 -11.68 -12.57
C SER A 33 3.50 -12.51 -11.31
N VAL A 34 2.56 -12.09 -10.48
CA VAL A 34 2.08 -12.87 -9.33
C VAL A 34 1.19 -14.00 -9.83
N ARG A 35 1.52 -15.26 -9.47
CA ARG A 35 0.86 -16.44 -10.06
C ARG A 35 0.26 -17.41 -9.06
N CYS A 36 0.77 -17.42 -7.83
CA CYS A 36 0.41 -18.44 -6.86
C CYS A 36 0.36 -17.83 -5.46
N GLU A 37 -0.18 -18.62 -4.53
CA GLU A 37 -0.28 -18.21 -3.12
C GLU A 37 1.08 -17.93 -2.49
N MET A 38 2.12 -18.63 -2.90
CA MET A 38 3.49 -18.39 -2.43
C MET A 38 3.97 -16.98 -2.82
N CYS A 39 3.66 -16.51 -4.02
CA CYS A 39 3.95 -15.15 -4.47
C CYS A 39 3.20 -14.12 -3.62
N LYS A 40 1.92 -14.39 -3.37
CA LYS A 40 1.08 -13.56 -2.50
C LYS A 40 1.71 -13.39 -1.12
N ASP A 41 2.03 -14.51 -0.46
CA ASP A 41 2.59 -14.50 0.87
C ASP A 41 3.92 -13.74 0.92
N LYS A 42 4.75 -13.92 -0.09
CA LYS A 42 6.04 -13.26 -0.18
C LYS A 42 5.91 -11.74 -0.29
N ILE A 43 5.01 -11.26 -1.15
CA ILE A 43 4.77 -9.82 -1.31
C ILE A 43 4.16 -9.23 -0.03
N GLU A 44 3.15 -9.89 0.54
CA GLU A 44 2.49 -9.40 1.74
C GLU A 44 3.46 -9.28 2.92
N LYS A 45 4.34 -10.27 3.10
CA LYS A 45 5.36 -10.23 4.15
C LYS A 45 6.41 -9.16 3.88
N TYR A 46 6.88 -9.06 2.65
CA TYR A 46 7.92 -8.10 2.30
C TYR A 46 7.43 -6.65 2.43
N LEU A 47 6.30 -6.34 1.81
CA LEU A 47 5.73 -4.99 1.86
C LEU A 47 5.21 -4.62 3.25
N GLY A 48 4.64 -5.56 3.97
CA GLY A 48 4.12 -5.30 5.32
C GLY A 48 5.17 -4.84 6.31
N ARG A 49 6.44 -5.11 6.03
CA ARG A 49 7.58 -4.66 6.85
C ARG A 49 8.15 -3.32 6.43
N GLN A 50 7.73 -2.80 5.28
CA GLN A 50 8.21 -1.52 4.78
C GLN A 50 7.65 -0.36 5.59
N TYR A 51 8.47 0.67 5.75
CA TYR A 51 8.10 1.85 6.50
C TYR A 51 6.89 2.54 5.85
N GLY A 52 5.92 2.87 6.68
CA GLY A 52 4.73 3.59 6.23
C GLY A 52 3.59 2.73 5.69
N MET A 53 3.79 1.42 5.58
CA MET A 53 2.74 0.51 5.12
C MET A 53 1.71 0.24 6.21
N SER A 54 0.44 0.42 5.89
CA SER A 54 -0.68 0.10 6.78
C SER A 54 -1.30 -1.26 6.46
N SER A 55 -1.50 -1.57 5.17
CA SER A 55 -2.10 -2.82 4.74
C SER A 55 -1.60 -3.21 3.35
N VAL A 56 -1.43 -4.50 3.15
CA VAL A 56 -1.07 -5.08 1.85
C VAL A 56 -1.94 -6.32 1.62
N LYS A 57 -2.65 -6.36 0.51
CA LYS A 57 -3.48 -7.49 0.14
C LYS A 57 -3.25 -7.85 -1.33
N VAL A 58 -2.73 -9.02 -1.58
CA VAL A 58 -2.46 -9.52 -2.93
C VAL A 58 -3.57 -10.45 -3.38
N ASP A 59 -4.10 -10.20 -4.56
CA ASP A 59 -5.00 -11.12 -5.25
C ASP A 59 -4.27 -11.71 -6.45
N TYR A 60 -3.75 -12.92 -6.29
CA TYR A 60 -2.97 -13.56 -7.36
C TYR A 60 -3.84 -14.04 -8.53
N LYS A 61 -5.13 -14.21 -8.32
CA LYS A 61 -6.07 -14.57 -9.40
C LYS A 61 -6.35 -13.39 -10.31
N LYS A 62 -6.56 -12.21 -9.73
CA LYS A 62 -6.75 -10.95 -10.46
C LYS A 62 -5.43 -10.27 -10.83
N LYS A 63 -4.32 -10.76 -10.29
CA LYS A 63 -2.98 -10.22 -10.51
C LYS A 63 -2.87 -8.75 -10.10
N THR A 64 -3.41 -8.43 -8.93
CA THR A 64 -3.41 -7.10 -8.36
C THR A 64 -2.93 -7.14 -6.91
N THR A 65 -2.32 -6.03 -6.48
CA THR A 65 -1.92 -5.82 -5.09
C THR A 65 -2.57 -4.54 -4.59
N THR A 66 -3.43 -4.65 -3.59
CA THR A 66 -4.06 -3.51 -2.95
C THR A 66 -3.23 -3.08 -1.76
N VAL A 67 -2.82 -1.82 -1.74
CA VAL A 67 -1.96 -1.26 -0.71
C VAL A 67 -2.63 -0.08 -0.05
N VAL A 68 -2.42 0.06 1.25
CA VAL A 68 -2.79 1.22 2.05
C VAL A 68 -1.55 1.70 2.79
N TRP A 69 -1.27 2.99 2.72
CA TRP A 69 -0.07 3.56 3.33
C TRP A 69 -0.33 4.91 3.99
N LEU A 70 0.61 5.30 4.83
CA LEU A 70 0.60 6.61 5.48
C LEU A 70 1.32 7.62 4.59
N ASN A 71 0.61 8.65 4.13
CA ASN A 71 1.14 9.63 3.16
C ASN A 71 2.34 10.44 3.67
N ASP A 72 2.48 10.57 4.97
CA ASP A 72 3.60 11.27 5.58
C ASP A 72 4.87 10.42 5.68
N ARG A 73 4.80 9.14 5.32
CA ARG A 73 5.90 8.18 5.49
C ARG A 73 6.38 7.56 4.20
N THR A 74 5.50 7.34 3.24
CA THR A 74 5.84 6.73 1.96
C THR A 74 4.89 7.23 0.86
N ASN A 75 5.12 6.80 -0.36
CA ASN A 75 4.32 7.15 -1.53
C ASN A 75 4.20 5.96 -2.47
N ILE A 76 3.35 6.09 -3.48
CA ILE A 76 3.07 5.00 -4.43
C ILE A 76 4.32 4.58 -5.22
N GLU A 77 5.20 5.52 -5.56
CA GLU A 77 6.41 5.23 -6.33
C GLU A 77 7.38 4.36 -5.53
N GLU A 78 7.55 4.66 -4.25
CA GLU A 78 8.39 3.84 -3.36
C GLU A 78 7.79 2.45 -3.14
N ILE A 79 6.47 2.35 -3.05
CA ILE A 79 5.78 1.07 -2.91
C ILE A 79 5.98 0.21 -4.16
N LYS A 80 5.82 0.77 -5.35
CA LYS A 80 6.09 0.07 -6.61
C LYS A 80 7.54 -0.40 -6.71
N ALA A 81 8.48 0.47 -6.32
CA ALA A 81 9.90 0.12 -6.27
C ALA A 81 10.16 -1.04 -5.29
N SER A 82 9.48 -1.06 -4.16
CA SER A 82 9.59 -2.16 -3.18
C SER A 82 9.07 -3.48 -3.75
N ILE A 83 7.96 -3.45 -4.48
CA ILE A 83 7.43 -4.64 -5.17
C ILE A 83 8.45 -5.13 -6.22
N ALA A 84 9.03 -4.24 -6.99
CA ALA A 84 10.06 -4.56 -7.97
C ALA A 84 11.29 -5.18 -7.31
N ASN A 85 11.70 -4.65 -6.17
CA ASN A 85 12.83 -5.19 -5.39
C ASN A 85 12.53 -6.56 -4.79
N ALA A 86 11.26 -6.90 -4.62
CA ALA A 86 10.84 -8.24 -4.22
C ALA A 86 10.85 -9.24 -5.38
N GLY A 87 11.00 -8.76 -6.62
CA GLY A 87 11.10 -9.59 -7.82
C GLY A 87 9.85 -9.63 -8.69
N TYR A 88 8.90 -8.71 -8.49
CA TYR A 88 7.63 -8.68 -9.21
C TYR A 88 7.44 -7.37 -9.98
N ASP A 89 6.79 -7.44 -11.11
CA ASP A 89 6.41 -6.23 -11.85
C ASP A 89 5.30 -5.48 -11.08
N ALA A 90 5.37 -4.17 -11.05
CA ALA A 90 4.42 -3.30 -10.37
C ALA A 90 4.01 -2.15 -11.29
N ASP A 91 2.85 -2.25 -11.91
CA ASP A 91 2.37 -1.33 -12.95
C ASP A 91 3.42 -1.14 -14.06
N ASP A 92 3.98 0.06 -14.16
CA ASP A 92 5.02 0.42 -15.15
C ASP A 92 6.45 0.13 -14.67
N VAL A 93 6.62 -0.34 -13.43
CA VAL A 93 7.93 -0.63 -12.86
C VAL A 93 8.24 -2.12 -13.03
N SER A 94 9.30 -2.43 -13.76
CA SER A 94 9.74 -3.81 -13.96
C SER A 94 10.42 -4.38 -12.72
N ALA A 95 10.27 -5.69 -12.50
CA ALA A 95 10.95 -6.39 -11.43
C ALA A 95 12.47 -6.20 -11.52
N GLU A 96 13.13 -6.07 -10.37
CA GLU A 96 14.58 -6.06 -10.31
C GLU A 96 15.10 -7.43 -10.72
N GLU A 97 16.04 -7.45 -11.65
CA GLU A 97 16.48 -8.69 -12.32
C GLU A 97 17.04 -9.73 -11.35
N GLY A 98 17.91 -9.31 -10.44
CA GLY A 98 18.51 -10.21 -9.46
C GLY A 98 17.48 -10.80 -8.50
N ALA A 99 16.52 -9.98 -8.06
CA ALA A 99 15.42 -10.42 -7.20
C ALA A 99 14.51 -11.40 -7.94
N TYR A 100 14.20 -11.13 -9.20
CA TYR A 100 13.40 -12.03 -10.04
C TYR A 100 14.06 -13.40 -10.19
N LYS A 101 15.37 -13.43 -10.42
CA LYS A 101 16.13 -14.68 -10.56
C LYS A 101 16.10 -15.54 -9.30
N ARG A 102 15.98 -14.92 -8.14
CA ARG A 102 15.93 -15.61 -6.84
C ARG A 102 14.54 -16.12 -6.47
N LEU A 103 13.52 -15.82 -7.26
CA LEU A 103 12.16 -16.28 -6.98
C LEU A 103 12.02 -17.80 -7.14
N PRO A 104 11.10 -18.43 -6.37
CA PRO A 104 10.72 -19.81 -6.63
C PRO A 104 10.17 -19.97 -8.05
N THR A 105 10.28 -21.16 -8.61
CA THR A 105 9.85 -21.45 -9.98
C THR A 105 8.39 -21.08 -10.24
N CYS A 106 7.50 -21.30 -9.26
CA CYS A 106 6.07 -20.96 -9.40
C CYS A 106 5.83 -19.45 -9.49
N CYS A 107 6.80 -18.63 -9.04
CA CYS A 107 6.71 -17.17 -9.08
C CYS A 107 7.41 -16.56 -10.30
N LYS A 108 8.04 -17.36 -11.13
CA LYS A 108 8.67 -16.92 -12.37
C LYS A 108 7.69 -17.01 -13.54
N LYS A 109 7.85 -16.08 -14.48
CA LYS A 109 7.08 -16.13 -15.73
C LYS A 109 7.40 -17.44 -16.48
N PRO A 110 6.42 -18.03 -17.18
CA PRO A 110 6.73 -19.19 -18.01
C PRO A 110 7.76 -18.80 -19.06
N VAL A 111 8.72 -19.68 -19.26
CA VAL A 111 9.71 -19.51 -20.32
C VAL A 111 8.96 -19.61 -21.64
N GLU A 112 8.84 -18.48 -22.35
CA GLU A 112 8.42 -18.51 -23.73
C GLU A 112 9.54 -19.13 -24.55
N THR A 113 9.37 -20.41 -24.89
CA THR A 113 10.19 -21.01 -25.92
C THR A 113 9.79 -20.36 -27.24
N LYS A 114 10.57 -19.40 -27.68
CA LYS A 114 10.49 -18.92 -29.06
C LYS A 114 10.98 -20.04 -29.95
N ASN A 115 10.04 -20.71 -30.56
CA ASN A 115 10.32 -21.55 -31.70
C ASN A 115 10.53 -20.68 -32.92
#